data_6856e471bbfd9daeeb9284198463b406
#
_entry.id   6856e471bbfd9daeeb9284198463b406
#
_cell.length_a   1.000
_cell.length_b   1.000
_cell.length_c   1.000
_cell.angle_alpha   90.00
_cell.angle_beta   90.00
_cell.angle_gamma   90.00
#
_symmetry.space_group_name_H-M   'P 1'
#
loop_
_entity.id
_entity.type
_entity.pdbx_description
1 polymer ?
#
loop_
_entity_poly.entity_id
_entity_poly.type
_entity_poly.pdbx_seq_one_letter_code
_entity_poly.pdbx_strand_id
1 'polypeptide(L)'
;MRNNDLTGKKFGRLTVIKRDEDRIQPSGQHKARWLCKCDCGNPNLISVDGYNLKSGHTKSCGCFNSECASKRHKQYNTYDLSGDYGIGYTNKDEEFYFDLEDYDKIKDYCWRIDNKDHYVVTTFKGKILCFHRIIMNINDSSLDVDHINHVKHNNRKSNLRIVKRNQNASNKTPSNNRVPGVMFRKTKNKWIARITKNYKNIHLGSFNSFEEAVRARKEAEEVYFGEYSYDNSMKTAKEYD
;
A
#
# COMPACT_ATOMS: atom_id res chain seq x y z
N MET A 1 45.93 -5.99 -36.09
CA MET A 1 45.08 -5.45 -35.01
C MET A 1 44.18 -6.58 -34.51
N ARG A 2 44.28 -6.98 -33.24
CA ARG A 2 43.42 -8.05 -32.70
C ARG A 2 41.98 -7.51 -32.64
N ASN A 3 41.12 -8.12 -33.45
CA ASN A 3 39.69 -7.78 -33.49
C ASN A 3 39.05 -8.15 -32.13
N ASN A 4 38.92 -7.15 -31.28
CA ASN A 4 38.42 -7.33 -29.88
C ASN A 4 36.90 -7.11 -29.83
N ASP A 5 36.19 -7.67 -30.84
CA ASP A 5 34.75 -7.63 -30.88
C ASP A 5 34.13 -8.41 -29.74
N LEU A 6 33.26 -7.75 -28.96
CA LEU A 6 32.55 -8.30 -27.84
C LEU A 6 31.08 -8.61 -28.14
N THR A 7 30.60 -8.33 -29.34
CA THR A 7 29.22 -8.55 -29.76
C THR A 7 28.79 -10.00 -29.50
N GLY A 8 27.62 -10.20 -28.89
CA GLY A 8 27.06 -11.49 -28.51
C GLY A 8 27.65 -12.10 -27.23
N LYS A 9 28.76 -11.56 -26.68
CA LYS A 9 29.36 -12.10 -25.46
C LYS A 9 28.58 -11.67 -24.23
N LYS A 10 28.54 -12.56 -23.25
CA LYS A 10 27.85 -12.33 -21.97
C LYS A 10 28.84 -12.06 -20.85
N PHE A 11 28.60 -10.99 -20.08
CA PHE A 11 29.38 -10.58 -18.92
C PHE A 11 28.43 -10.37 -17.70
N GLY A 12 28.38 -11.35 -16.82
CA GLY A 12 27.40 -11.37 -15.73
C GLY A 12 25.98 -11.41 -16.29
N ARG A 13 25.17 -10.39 -15.98
CA ARG A 13 23.80 -10.23 -16.50
C ARG A 13 23.72 -9.39 -17.77
N LEU A 14 24.86 -9.01 -18.34
CA LEU A 14 24.93 -8.17 -19.52
C LEU A 14 25.29 -8.96 -20.75
N THR A 15 24.47 -8.88 -21.79
CA THR A 15 24.77 -9.38 -23.13
C THR A 15 25.10 -8.19 -24.04
N VAL A 16 26.26 -8.23 -24.68
CA VAL A 16 26.71 -7.18 -25.60
C VAL A 16 25.91 -7.26 -26.90
N ILE A 17 25.25 -6.19 -27.28
CA ILE A 17 24.42 -6.12 -28.48
C ILE A 17 25.23 -5.59 -29.67
N LYS A 18 25.94 -4.47 -29.47
CA LYS A 18 26.77 -3.83 -30.54
C LYS A 18 27.78 -2.88 -29.94
N ARG A 19 28.71 -2.46 -30.78
CA ARG A 19 29.66 -1.37 -30.49
C ARG A 19 28.89 -0.07 -30.32
N ASP A 20 29.29 0.73 -29.31
CA ASP A 20 28.81 2.09 -29.05
C ASP A 20 29.93 3.11 -29.41
N GLU A 21 29.60 4.39 -29.34
CA GLU A 21 30.57 5.46 -29.54
C GLU A 21 31.64 5.43 -28.46
N ASP A 22 32.90 5.65 -28.85
CA ASP A 22 34.02 5.66 -27.91
C ASP A 22 33.93 6.85 -26.96
N ARG A 23 34.23 6.61 -25.71
CA ARG A 23 34.39 7.68 -24.72
C ARG A 23 35.77 8.29 -24.86
N ILE A 24 35.83 9.59 -25.16
CA ILE A 24 37.07 10.35 -25.15
C ILE A 24 37.33 10.87 -23.75
N GLN A 25 38.49 10.54 -23.18
CA GLN A 25 38.91 11.05 -21.88
C GLN A 25 39.54 12.46 -22.02
N PRO A 26 39.64 13.23 -20.95
CA PRO A 26 40.32 14.54 -20.94
C PRO A 26 41.77 14.44 -21.44
N SER A 27 42.41 13.28 -21.27
CA SER A 27 43.78 12.98 -21.79
C SER A 27 43.84 12.69 -23.27
N GLY A 28 42.72 12.77 -24.04
CA GLY A 28 42.63 12.38 -25.42
C GLY A 28 42.56 10.90 -25.70
N GLN A 29 42.58 10.04 -24.68
CA GLN A 29 42.53 8.59 -24.84
C GLN A 29 41.10 8.13 -25.18
N HIS A 30 40.95 7.31 -26.23
CA HIS A 30 39.68 6.69 -26.60
C HIS A 30 39.43 5.39 -25.83
N LYS A 31 38.29 5.27 -25.21
CA LYS A 31 37.81 4.03 -24.56
C LYS A 31 36.66 3.42 -25.32
N ALA A 32 36.87 2.18 -25.75
CA ALA A 32 35.86 1.40 -26.46
C ALA A 32 34.67 1.12 -25.58
N ARG A 33 33.46 1.48 -26.02
CA ARG A 33 32.20 1.23 -25.32
C ARG A 33 31.31 0.29 -26.11
N TRP A 34 30.40 -0.34 -25.36
CA TRP A 34 29.50 -1.37 -25.87
C TRP A 34 28.11 -1.19 -25.31
N LEU A 35 27.11 -1.23 -26.18
CA LEU A 35 25.70 -1.28 -25.77
C LEU A 35 25.34 -2.69 -25.31
N CYS A 36 24.85 -2.81 -24.11
CA CYS A 36 24.54 -4.07 -23.48
C CYS A 36 23.07 -4.13 -23.03
N LYS A 37 22.45 -5.29 -23.18
CA LYS A 37 21.14 -5.62 -22.65
C LYS A 37 21.32 -6.42 -21.35
N CYS A 38 20.52 -6.07 -20.32
CA CYS A 38 20.57 -6.78 -19.03
C CYS A 38 19.46 -7.83 -18.92
N ASP A 39 19.75 -8.99 -18.36
CA ASP A 39 18.80 -10.09 -18.16
C ASP A 39 17.68 -9.77 -17.14
N CYS A 40 17.74 -8.61 -16.44
CA CYS A 40 16.72 -8.22 -15.46
C CYS A 40 15.39 -7.77 -16.08
N GLY A 41 15.28 -7.75 -17.41
CA GLY A 41 14.09 -7.30 -18.12
C GLY A 41 13.98 -5.79 -18.31
N ASN A 42 15.01 -5.00 -17.92
CA ASN A 42 15.05 -3.57 -18.24
C ASN A 42 15.12 -3.39 -19.77
N PRO A 43 14.15 -2.66 -20.38
CA PRO A 43 14.12 -2.46 -21.82
C PRO A 43 15.27 -1.56 -22.32
N ASN A 44 15.84 -0.73 -21.45
CA ASN A 44 16.89 0.22 -21.83
C ASN A 44 18.25 -0.48 -21.94
N LEU A 45 18.93 -0.25 -23.05
CA LEU A 45 20.33 -0.64 -23.23
C LEU A 45 21.23 0.28 -22.41
N ILE A 46 22.30 -0.28 -21.85
CA ILE A 46 23.33 0.50 -21.14
C ILE A 46 24.64 0.47 -21.91
N SER A 47 25.32 1.61 -21.94
CA SER A 47 26.64 1.73 -22.55
C SER A 47 27.74 1.49 -21.52
N VAL A 48 28.63 0.51 -21.77
CA VAL A 48 29.65 0.07 -20.80
C VAL A 48 31.02 0.04 -21.48
N ASP A 49 32.04 0.52 -20.77
CA ASP A 49 33.43 0.43 -21.24
C ASP A 49 33.88 -1.03 -21.37
N GLY A 50 34.50 -1.39 -22.49
CA GLY A 50 34.93 -2.78 -22.75
C GLY A 50 35.89 -3.35 -21.70
N TYR A 51 36.71 -2.49 -21.07
CA TYR A 51 37.56 -2.87 -19.94
C TYR A 51 36.71 -3.33 -18.74
N ASN A 52 35.67 -2.56 -18.39
CA ASN A 52 34.78 -2.86 -17.24
C ASN A 52 33.97 -4.13 -17.45
N LEU A 53 33.63 -4.47 -18.69
CA LEU A 53 33.01 -5.77 -19.03
C LEU A 53 33.97 -6.92 -18.77
N LYS A 54 35.18 -6.84 -19.35
CA LYS A 54 36.19 -7.91 -19.27
C LYS A 54 36.72 -8.13 -17.86
N SER A 55 36.93 -7.06 -17.11
CA SER A 55 37.37 -7.14 -15.70
C SER A 55 36.26 -7.59 -14.73
N GLY A 56 35.00 -7.66 -15.20
CA GLY A 56 33.86 -7.96 -14.36
C GLY A 56 33.47 -6.84 -13.38
N HIS A 57 34.01 -5.64 -13.58
CA HIS A 57 33.64 -4.47 -12.76
C HIS A 57 32.16 -4.08 -12.97
N THR A 58 31.66 -4.20 -14.19
CA THR A 58 30.24 -3.97 -14.52
C THR A 58 29.58 -5.27 -14.93
N LYS A 59 28.71 -5.82 -14.07
CA LYS A 59 28.03 -7.12 -14.24
C LYS A 59 26.54 -7.02 -14.52
N SER A 60 25.94 -5.82 -14.39
CA SER A 60 24.51 -5.57 -14.57
C SER A 60 24.24 -4.10 -14.89
N CYS A 61 22.99 -3.74 -15.18
CA CYS A 61 22.54 -2.36 -15.34
C CYS A 61 22.41 -1.57 -14.01
N GLY A 62 22.98 -2.07 -12.93
CA GLY A 62 22.80 -1.58 -11.56
C GLY A 62 21.84 -2.44 -10.73
N CYS A 63 21.00 -3.26 -11.38
CA CYS A 63 20.02 -4.10 -10.72
C CYS A 63 20.64 -5.06 -9.69
N PHE A 64 21.81 -5.62 -9.95
CA PHE A 64 22.50 -6.51 -9.03
C PHE A 64 22.89 -5.81 -7.73
N ASN A 65 23.43 -4.60 -7.80
CA ASN A 65 23.78 -3.82 -6.61
C ASN A 65 22.53 -3.44 -5.82
N SER A 66 21.46 -3.06 -6.51
CA SER A 66 20.18 -2.76 -5.87
C SER A 66 19.59 -3.98 -5.16
N GLU A 67 19.65 -5.17 -5.77
CA GLU A 67 19.22 -6.41 -5.16
C GLU A 67 20.08 -6.81 -3.94
N CYS A 68 21.41 -6.66 -4.05
CA CYS A 68 22.32 -6.93 -2.93
C CYS A 68 22.10 -5.95 -1.77
N ALA A 69 21.90 -4.65 -2.06
CA ALA A 69 21.58 -3.66 -1.04
C ALA A 69 20.25 -3.98 -0.37
N SER A 70 19.21 -4.29 -1.16
CA SER A 70 17.91 -4.72 -0.64
C SER A 70 18.01 -5.93 0.28
N LYS A 71 18.79 -6.96 -0.11
CA LYS A 71 18.99 -8.16 0.73
C LYS A 71 19.74 -7.87 2.03
N ARG A 72 20.75 -6.98 2.01
CA ARG A 72 21.55 -6.64 3.22
C ARG A 72 20.73 -5.82 4.23
N HIS A 73 19.78 -5.02 3.77
CA HIS A 73 18.96 -4.15 4.62
C HIS A 73 17.56 -4.70 4.87
N LYS A 74 17.24 -5.90 4.36
CA LYS A 74 15.93 -6.50 4.53
C LYS A 74 15.84 -7.06 5.96
N GLN A 75 15.25 -6.30 6.86
CA GLN A 75 14.84 -6.77 8.18
C GLN A 75 13.43 -7.35 8.05
N TYR A 76 13.33 -8.67 8.19
CA TYR A 76 12.04 -9.35 8.27
C TYR A 76 11.42 -9.09 9.64
N ASN A 77 10.10 -9.08 9.65
CA ASN A 77 9.33 -8.99 10.89
C ASN A 77 9.55 -10.25 11.73
N THR A 78 9.44 -10.11 13.04
CA THR A 78 9.28 -11.25 13.96
C THR A 78 7.81 -11.53 14.18
N TYR A 79 7.48 -12.77 14.50
CA TYR A 79 6.09 -13.22 14.64
C TYR A 79 5.94 -14.09 15.87
N ASP A 80 4.87 -13.87 16.63
CA ASP A 80 4.37 -14.79 17.63
C ASP A 80 3.15 -15.53 17.05
N LEU A 81 3.24 -16.85 16.97
CA LEU A 81 2.22 -17.72 16.41
C LEU A 81 1.66 -18.70 17.47
N SER A 82 1.91 -18.45 18.76
CA SER A 82 1.55 -19.36 19.85
C SER A 82 0.09 -19.23 20.30
N GLY A 83 -0.58 -18.11 19.95
CA GLY A 83 -1.97 -17.85 20.33
C GLY A 83 -2.99 -18.29 19.26
N ASP A 84 -4.24 -17.87 19.43
CA ASP A 84 -5.34 -18.15 18.48
C ASP A 84 -5.21 -17.36 17.19
N TYR A 85 -4.38 -16.33 17.17
CA TYR A 85 -4.05 -15.50 16.02
C TYR A 85 -2.56 -15.13 16.05
N GLY A 86 -2.03 -14.70 14.91
CA GLY A 86 -0.65 -14.29 14.79
C GLY A 86 -0.45 -12.82 15.17
N ILE A 87 0.65 -12.54 15.87
CA ILE A 87 1.12 -11.18 16.16
C ILE A 87 2.42 -10.98 15.40
N GLY A 88 2.45 -9.96 14.54
CA GLY A 88 3.66 -9.55 13.87
C GLY A 88 4.21 -8.26 14.49
N TYR A 89 5.53 -8.16 14.57
CA TYR A 89 6.24 -7.00 15.11
C TYR A 89 7.01 -6.30 14.00
N THR A 90 6.84 -4.99 13.89
CA THR A 90 7.63 -4.17 12.97
C THR A 90 9.05 -3.97 13.54
N ASN A 91 9.94 -3.40 12.74
CA ASN A 91 11.30 -3.02 13.21
C ASN A 91 11.30 -1.88 14.26
N LYS A 92 10.13 -1.35 14.61
CA LYS A 92 9.90 -0.36 15.68
C LYS A 92 9.14 -0.95 16.85
N ASP A 93 9.02 -2.27 16.91
CA ASP A 93 8.26 -3.02 17.92
C ASP A 93 6.75 -2.66 17.95
N GLU A 94 6.21 -2.18 16.82
CA GLU A 94 4.78 -1.92 16.68
C GLU A 94 4.08 -3.22 16.28
N GLU A 95 2.98 -3.56 16.95
CA GLU A 95 2.24 -4.80 16.74
C GLU A 95 1.22 -4.69 15.61
N PHE A 96 1.04 -5.79 14.88
CA PHE A 96 -0.09 -5.99 13.97
C PHE A 96 -0.60 -7.43 14.04
N TYR A 97 -1.89 -7.62 13.83
CA TYR A 97 -2.59 -8.87 14.08
C TYR A 97 -3.15 -9.47 12.81
N PHE A 98 -3.13 -10.80 12.70
CA PHE A 98 -3.59 -11.55 11.53
C PHE A 98 -3.98 -12.99 11.91
N ASP A 99 -4.75 -13.67 11.05
CA ASP A 99 -5.10 -15.07 11.28
C ASP A 99 -3.91 -15.98 10.94
N LEU A 100 -3.67 -17.02 11.75
CA LEU A 100 -2.52 -17.93 11.61
C LEU A 100 -2.41 -18.54 10.20
N GLU A 101 -3.53 -18.84 9.56
CA GLU A 101 -3.59 -19.40 8.22
C GLU A 101 -3.01 -18.47 7.11
N ASP A 102 -2.89 -17.18 7.38
CA ASP A 102 -2.36 -16.20 6.44
C ASP A 102 -0.84 -16.01 6.58
N TYR A 103 -0.19 -16.66 7.56
CA TYR A 103 1.25 -16.51 7.80
C TYR A 103 2.10 -16.76 6.57
N ASP A 104 1.83 -17.83 5.83
CA ASP A 104 2.62 -18.17 4.63
C ASP A 104 2.50 -17.14 3.51
N LYS A 105 1.42 -16.36 3.46
CA LYS A 105 1.23 -15.28 2.48
C LYS A 105 2.06 -14.04 2.80
N ILE A 106 2.46 -13.87 4.07
CA ILE A 106 2.99 -12.59 4.56
C ILE A 106 4.43 -12.63 5.05
N LYS A 107 4.95 -13.79 5.44
CA LYS A 107 6.25 -13.97 6.09
C LYS A 107 7.46 -13.48 5.28
N ASP A 108 7.36 -13.48 3.95
CA ASP A 108 8.45 -13.09 3.05
C ASP A 108 8.51 -11.59 2.73
N TYR A 109 7.64 -10.81 3.34
CA TYR A 109 7.61 -9.35 3.22
C TYR A 109 8.21 -8.68 4.46
N CYS A 110 8.59 -7.41 4.30
CA CYS A 110 8.99 -6.53 5.40
C CYS A 110 7.88 -5.52 5.66
N TRP A 111 7.07 -5.78 6.66
CA TRP A 111 5.92 -4.96 7.02
C TRP A 111 6.31 -3.80 7.91
N ARG A 112 5.62 -2.68 7.73
CA ARG A 112 5.68 -1.51 8.60
C ARG A 112 4.28 -0.91 8.75
N ILE A 113 4.07 -0.17 9.83
CA ILE A 113 2.86 0.65 9.98
C ILE A 113 3.12 2.01 9.32
N ASP A 114 2.22 2.43 8.44
CA ASP A 114 2.31 3.72 7.77
C ASP A 114 1.99 4.86 8.76
N ASN A 115 2.86 5.88 8.82
CA ASN A 115 2.72 6.96 9.80
C ASN A 115 1.47 7.84 9.56
N LYS A 116 0.97 7.90 8.35
CA LYS A 116 -0.15 8.76 7.98
C LYS A 116 -1.50 8.09 8.25
N ASP A 117 -1.65 6.91 7.71
CA ASP A 117 -2.93 6.23 7.67
C ASP A 117 -2.99 5.02 8.62
N HIS A 118 -1.86 4.68 9.28
CA HIS A 118 -1.69 3.56 10.21
C HIS A 118 -2.02 2.17 9.64
N TYR A 119 -2.03 2.04 8.31
CA TYR A 119 -2.15 0.73 7.68
C TYR A 119 -0.83 -0.05 7.76
N VAL A 120 -0.94 -1.38 7.86
CA VAL A 120 0.21 -2.28 7.69
C VAL A 120 0.51 -2.39 6.19
N VAL A 121 1.71 -1.95 5.80
CA VAL A 121 2.11 -1.87 4.40
C VAL A 121 3.53 -2.38 4.19
N THR A 122 3.83 -2.78 2.97
CA THR A 122 5.19 -3.09 2.51
C THR A 122 5.47 -2.42 1.17
N THR A 123 6.74 -2.34 0.79
CA THR A 123 7.15 -1.91 -0.55
C THR A 123 7.76 -3.08 -1.29
N PHE A 124 7.12 -3.51 -2.36
CA PHE A 124 7.59 -4.61 -3.20
C PHE A 124 7.69 -4.15 -4.65
N LYS A 125 8.87 -4.31 -5.26
CA LYS A 125 9.17 -3.86 -6.66
C LYS A 125 8.74 -2.42 -6.94
N GLY A 126 8.99 -1.51 -5.97
CA GLY A 126 8.67 -0.09 -6.10
C GLY A 126 7.18 0.27 -5.92
N LYS A 127 6.33 -0.69 -5.59
CA LYS A 127 4.90 -0.47 -5.31
C LYS A 127 4.60 -0.70 -3.84
N ILE A 128 3.72 0.14 -3.28
CA ILE A 128 3.20 -0.08 -1.92
C ILE A 128 2.08 -1.13 -2.00
N LEU A 129 2.22 -2.17 -1.18
CA LEU A 129 1.21 -3.21 -1.00
C LEU A 129 0.64 -3.10 0.41
N CYS A 130 -0.69 -3.18 0.52
CA CYS A 130 -1.40 -3.18 1.79
C CYS A 130 -1.63 -4.61 2.28
N PHE A 131 -1.36 -4.87 3.55
CA PHE A 131 -1.49 -6.18 4.19
C PHE A 131 -2.89 -6.78 4.03
N HIS A 132 -3.92 -6.02 4.43
CA HIS A 132 -5.33 -6.43 4.33
C HIS A 132 -5.75 -6.82 2.91
N ARG A 133 -5.21 -6.16 1.87
CA ARG A 133 -5.52 -6.52 0.48
C ARG A 133 -4.89 -7.85 0.06
N ILE A 134 -3.68 -8.16 0.57
CA ILE A 134 -2.99 -9.42 0.28
C ILE A 134 -3.74 -10.59 0.91
N ILE A 135 -4.08 -10.51 2.20
CA ILE A 135 -4.78 -11.62 2.89
C ILE A 135 -6.20 -11.82 2.36
N MET A 136 -6.91 -10.74 1.99
CA MET A 136 -8.24 -10.82 1.38
C MET A 136 -8.20 -11.14 -0.12
N ASN A 137 -7.00 -11.28 -0.70
CA ASN A 137 -6.77 -11.58 -2.13
C ASN A 137 -7.49 -10.62 -3.09
N ILE A 138 -7.53 -9.33 -2.76
CA ILE A 138 -8.23 -8.30 -3.54
C ILE A 138 -7.27 -7.57 -4.46
N ASN A 139 -7.39 -7.85 -5.76
CA ASN A 139 -6.65 -7.17 -6.83
C ASN A 139 -7.49 -6.11 -7.56
N ASP A 140 -8.81 -6.16 -7.41
CA ASP A 140 -9.73 -5.20 -8.02
C ASP A 140 -9.62 -3.84 -7.34
N SER A 141 -9.30 -2.79 -8.12
CA SER A 141 -9.19 -1.42 -7.64
C SER A 141 -10.54 -0.74 -7.38
N SER A 142 -11.65 -1.32 -7.83
CA SER A 142 -13.02 -0.83 -7.58
C SER A 142 -13.53 -1.19 -6.18
N LEU A 143 -12.89 -2.20 -5.55
CA LEU A 143 -13.22 -2.69 -4.22
C LEU A 143 -12.20 -2.19 -3.19
N ASP A 144 -12.70 -1.83 -2.02
CA ASP A 144 -11.92 -1.51 -0.84
C ASP A 144 -12.01 -2.67 0.18
N VAL A 145 -11.02 -2.77 1.05
CA VAL A 145 -11.09 -3.59 2.27
C VAL A 145 -11.19 -2.63 3.44
N ASP A 146 -12.26 -2.74 4.19
CA ASP A 146 -12.58 -1.90 5.34
C ASP A 146 -12.29 -2.63 6.64
N HIS A 147 -11.75 -1.92 7.65
CA HIS A 147 -11.56 -2.42 9.01
C HIS A 147 -12.79 -2.06 9.83
N ILE A 148 -13.56 -3.07 10.23
CA ILE A 148 -14.85 -2.91 10.91
C ILE A 148 -14.72 -2.07 12.18
N ASN A 149 -13.70 -2.35 13.01
CA ASN A 149 -13.45 -1.65 14.27
C ASN A 149 -12.54 -0.42 14.15
N HIS A 150 -12.18 0.00 12.95
CA HIS A 150 -11.23 1.10 12.65
C HIS A 150 -9.78 0.89 13.14
N VAL A 151 -9.45 -0.25 13.73
CA VAL A 151 -8.07 -0.60 14.14
C VAL A 151 -7.32 -1.17 12.94
N LYS A 152 -6.59 -0.33 12.23
CA LYS A 152 -6.00 -0.62 10.92
C LYS A 152 -4.82 -1.59 10.94
N HIS A 153 -4.27 -1.87 12.10
CA HIS A 153 -3.27 -2.90 12.31
C HIS A 153 -3.88 -4.25 12.74
N ASN A 154 -5.20 -4.32 13.02
CA ASN A 154 -5.91 -5.57 13.22
C ASN A 154 -6.46 -6.10 11.90
N ASN A 155 -5.68 -6.97 11.26
CA ASN A 155 -5.99 -7.53 9.95
C ASN A 155 -6.55 -8.96 10.03
N ARG A 156 -7.13 -9.36 11.15
CA ARG A 156 -7.89 -10.62 11.23
C ARG A 156 -9.12 -10.54 10.33
N LYS A 157 -9.46 -11.61 9.63
CA LYS A 157 -10.61 -11.65 8.69
C LYS A 157 -11.93 -11.30 9.35
N SER A 158 -12.08 -11.63 10.64
CA SER A 158 -13.23 -11.23 11.46
C SER A 158 -13.41 -9.71 11.55
N ASN A 159 -12.31 -8.94 11.42
CA ASN A 159 -12.31 -7.47 11.42
C ASN A 159 -12.28 -6.85 10.03
N LEU A 160 -12.23 -7.65 8.97
CA LEU A 160 -12.12 -7.16 7.59
C LEU A 160 -13.39 -7.48 6.80
N ARG A 161 -13.81 -6.52 5.97
CA ARG A 161 -14.89 -6.74 5.01
C ARG A 161 -14.56 -6.10 3.68
N ILE A 162 -15.01 -6.74 2.59
CA ILE A 162 -14.89 -6.22 1.22
C ILE A 162 -16.07 -5.29 0.98
N VAL A 163 -15.80 -4.06 0.57
CA VAL A 163 -16.80 -3.02 0.40
C VAL A 163 -16.59 -2.25 -0.91
N LYS A 164 -17.66 -1.67 -1.43
CA LYS A 164 -17.55 -0.65 -2.47
C LYS A 164 -17.11 0.69 -1.85
N ARG A 165 -16.45 1.55 -2.60
CA ARG A 165 -15.96 2.85 -2.10
C ARG A 165 -17.05 3.71 -1.42
N ASN A 166 -18.27 3.67 -1.93
CA ASN A 166 -19.39 4.41 -1.32
C ASN A 166 -19.81 3.85 0.04
N GLN A 167 -19.69 2.54 0.24
CA GLN A 167 -19.96 1.87 1.53
C GLN A 167 -18.85 2.19 2.54
N ASN A 168 -17.59 2.11 2.12
CA ASN A 168 -16.44 2.48 2.94
C ASN A 168 -16.54 3.93 3.44
N ALA A 169 -17.03 4.84 2.59
CA ALA A 169 -17.24 6.23 2.98
C ALA A 169 -18.26 6.41 4.12
N SER A 170 -19.15 5.46 4.34
CA SER A 170 -20.17 5.50 5.42
C SER A 170 -19.61 5.11 6.78
N ASN A 171 -18.54 4.31 6.81
CA ASN A 171 -17.84 3.87 8.03
C ASN A 171 -16.75 4.86 8.50
N LYS A 172 -16.77 6.10 8.08
CA LYS A 172 -15.74 7.07 8.52
C LYS A 172 -16.01 7.58 9.92
N THR A 173 -14.94 7.63 10.71
CA THR A 173 -14.96 8.26 12.04
C THR A 173 -15.41 9.72 11.93
N PRO A 174 -16.40 10.15 12.73
CA PRO A 174 -16.79 11.56 12.80
C PRO A 174 -15.60 12.45 13.20
N SER A 175 -15.33 13.52 12.45
CA SER A 175 -14.28 14.47 12.81
C SER A 175 -14.78 15.50 13.84
N ASN A 176 -13.91 15.84 14.80
CA ASN A 176 -14.11 16.97 15.73
C ASN A 176 -15.39 16.90 16.59
N ASN A 177 -15.78 15.76 17.13
CA ASN A 177 -16.97 15.58 17.97
C ASN A 177 -18.28 16.12 17.36
N ARG A 178 -18.30 16.30 16.02
CA ARG A 178 -19.49 16.77 15.30
C ARG A 178 -20.25 15.57 14.72
N VAL A 179 -21.56 15.57 14.84
CA VAL A 179 -22.39 14.58 14.15
C VAL A 179 -22.43 14.92 12.67
N PRO A 180 -21.94 14.03 11.77
CA PRO A 180 -21.91 14.30 10.34
C PRO A 180 -23.29 14.62 9.79
N GLY A 181 -23.41 15.70 9.02
CA GLY A 181 -24.69 16.10 8.39
C GLY A 181 -25.68 16.78 9.31
N VAL A 182 -25.33 17.05 10.58
CA VAL A 182 -26.12 17.90 11.48
C VAL A 182 -25.44 19.26 11.62
N MET A 183 -26.20 20.32 11.38
CA MET A 183 -25.68 21.71 11.41
C MET A 183 -26.75 22.71 11.86
N PHE A 184 -26.33 23.72 12.61
CA PHE A 184 -27.23 24.84 12.97
C PHE A 184 -27.26 25.89 11.86
N ARG A 185 -28.45 26.23 11.40
CA ARG A 185 -28.66 27.27 10.39
C ARG A 185 -29.16 28.55 11.04
N LYS A 186 -28.27 29.49 11.25
CA LYS A 186 -28.57 30.80 11.91
C LYS A 186 -29.73 31.53 11.27
N THR A 187 -29.83 31.58 9.93
CA THR A 187 -30.88 32.30 9.20
C THR A 187 -32.28 31.76 9.42
N LYS A 188 -32.41 30.49 9.84
CA LYS A 188 -33.72 29.87 10.12
C LYS A 188 -33.89 29.53 11.61
N ASN A 189 -32.88 29.81 12.42
CA ASN A 189 -32.83 29.43 13.84
C ASN A 189 -33.23 27.98 14.09
N LYS A 190 -32.73 27.06 13.24
CA LYS A 190 -33.07 25.63 13.25
C LYS A 190 -31.82 24.77 13.06
N TRP A 191 -31.87 23.57 13.64
CA TRP A 191 -30.96 22.50 13.33
C TRP A 191 -31.39 21.76 12.08
N ILE A 192 -30.46 21.57 11.14
CA ILE A 192 -30.69 20.86 9.87
C ILE A 192 -30.00 19.51 9.96
N ALA A 193 -30.73 18.42 9.66
CA ALA A 193 -30.15 17.11 9.45
C ALA A 193 -30.22 16.73 7.97
N ARG A 194 -29.12 16.15 7.45
CA ARG A 194 -29.01 15.64 6.09
C ARG A 194 -28.13 14.40 6.06
N ILE A 195 -28.32 13.56 5.06
CA ILE A 195 -27.47 12.40 4.77
C ILE A 195 -27.09 12.40 3.28
N THR A 196 -25.87 11.93 2.98
CA THR A 196 -25.42 11.81 1.59
C THR A 196 -25.36 10.33 1.24
N LYS A 197 -26.11 9.91 0.23
CA LYS A 197 -26.06 8.56 -0.33
C LYS A 197 -25.84 8.63 -1.84
N ASN A 198 -24.90 7.85 -2.36
CA ASN A 198 -24.59 7.83 -3.79
C ASN A 198 -24.39 9.24 -4.38
N TYR A 199 -23.60 10.07 -3.70
CA TYR A 199 -23.30 11.47 -4.06
C TYR A 199 -24.52 12.41 -4.05
N LYS A 200 -25.69 11.96 -3.58
CA LYS A 200 -26.89 12.80 -3.45
C LYS A 200 -27.13 13.16 -1.99
N ASN A 201 -27.35 14.45 -1.72
CA ASN A 201 -27.73 14.93 -0.41
C ASN A 201 -29.25 14.79 -0.20
N ILE A 202 -29.63 14.09 0.84
CA ILE A 202 -31.02 13.89 1.26
C ILE A 202 -31.23 14.75 2.50
N HIS A 203 -32.22 15.66 2.43
CA HIS A 203 -32.64 16.48 3.57
C HIS A 203 -33.56 15.66 4.47
N LEU A 204 -33.19 15.51 5.75
CA LEU A 204 -33.94 14.70 6.73
C LEU A 204 -34.92 15.54 7.52
N GLY A 205 -34.68 16.84 7.62
CA GLY A 205 -35.56 17.75 8.32
C GLY A 205 -34.87 18.99 8.92
N SER A 206 -35.72 19.86 9.49
CA SER A 206 -35.30 21.05 10.24
C SER A 206 -35.92 20.97 11.63
N PHE A 207 -35.10 20.98 12.66
CA PHE A 207 -35.48 20.66 14.04
C PHE A 207 -35.24 21.85 14.97
N ASN A 208 -35.91 21.85 16.10
CA ASN A 208 -35.77 22.91 17.12
C ASN A 208 -34.55 22.65 18.03
N SER A 209 -34.22 21.38 18.26
CA SER A 209 -33.10 21.01 19.11
C SER A 209 -32.03 20.25 18.31
N PHE A 210 -30.80 20.25 18.86
CA PHE A 210 -29.68 19.46 18.35
C PHE A 210 -29.97 17.95 18.45
N GLU A 211 -30.56 17.54 19.56
CA GLU A 211 -30.86 16.16 19.89
C GLU A 211 -31.86 15.55 18.92
N GLU A 212 -32.90 16.30 18.53
CA GLU A 212 -33.86 15.86 17.49
C GLU A 212 -33.19 15.66 16.13
N ALA A 213 -32.34 16.61 15.72
CA ALA A 213 -31.60 16.51 14.48
C ALA A 213 -30.63 15.33 14.48
N VAL A 214 -29.95 15.05 15.59
CA VAL A 214 -29.06 13.89 15.77
C VAL A 214 -29.85 12.59 15.67
N ARG A 215 -31.01 12.50 16.32
CA ARG A 215 -31.88 11.31 16.26
C ARG A 215 -32.29 11.01 14.83
N ALA A 216 -32.82 11.99 14.13
CA ALA A 216 -33.20 11.86 12.71
C ALA A 216 -32.03 11.43 11.82
N ARG A 217 -30.83 11.94 12.13
CA ARG A 217 -29.62 11.54 11.41
C ARG A 217 -29.23 10.08 11.68
N LYS A 218 -29.26 9.61 12.93
CA LYS A 218 -28.94 8.24 13.30
C LYS A 218 -29.94 7.23 12.73
N GLU A 219 -31.25 7.54 12.79
CA GLU A 219 -32.29 6.72 12.14
C GLU A 219 -32.06 6.60 10.64
N ALA A 220 -31.67 7.70 9.98
CA ALA A 220 -31.33 7.66 8.56
C ALA A 220 -30.05 6.87 8.28
N GLU A 221 -29.04 6.89 9.14
CA GLU A 221 -27.84 6.07 9.00
C GLU A 221 -28.18 4.58 9.06
N GLU A 222 -29.04 4.17 9.96
CA GLU A 222 -29.50 2.80 10.06
C GLU A 222 -30.24 2.34 8.79
N VAL A 223 -31.14 3.17 8.27
CA VAL A 223 -31.91 2.88 7.04
C VAL A 223 -31.04 2.88 5.78
N TYR A 224 -30.13 3.85 5.64
CA TYR A 224 -29.37 4.05 4.41
C TYR A 224 -28.02 3.33 4.36
N PHE A 225 -27.38 3.10 5.50
CA PHE A 225 -26.06 2.50 5.60
C PHE A 225 -26.06 1.13 6.28
N GLY A 226 -27.04 0.86 7.17
CA GLY A 226 -27.17 -0.44 7.83
C GLY A 226 -25.89 -0.84 8.56
N GLU A 227 -25.41 -2.05 8.29
CA GLU A 227 -24.16 -2.59 8.85
C GLU A 227 -22.90 -1.77 8.53
N TYR A 228 -22.93 -0.94 7.48
CA TYR A 228 -21.82 -0.07 7.08
C TYR A 228 -21.83 1.29 7.80
N SER A 229 -22.75 1.55 8.72
CA SER A 229 -22.71 2.76 9.52
C SER A 229 -21.60 2.68 10.58
N TYR A 230 -21.03 3.83 10.95
CA TYR A 230 -20.01 3.89 11.99
C TYR A 230 -20.50 3.28 13.32
N ASP A 231 -21.70 3.65 13.79
CA ASP A 231 -22.25 3.18 15.06
C ASP A 231 -22.46 1.64 15.08
N ASN A 232 -22.93 1.05 13.96
CA ASN A 232 -23.14 -0.40 13.87
C ASN A 232 -21.82 -1.16 13.72
N SER A 233 -20.87 -0.63 12.97
CA SER A 233 -19.52 -1.20 12.88
C SER A 233 -18.84 -1.27 14.24
N MET A 234 -18.98 -0.23 15.07
CA MET A 234 -18.42 -0.22 16.43
C MET A 234 -19.15 -1.16 17.41
N LYS A 235 -20.45 -1.44 17.21
CA LYS A 235 -21.16 -2.47 18.01
C LYS A 235 -20.65 -3.87 17.68
N THR A 236 -20.56 -4.18 16.36
CA THR A 236 -20.05 -5.48 15.89
C THR A 236 -18.62 -5.73 16.38
N ALA A 237 -17.77 -4.70 16.38
CA ALA A 237 -16.39 -4.82 16.85
C ALA A 237 -16.28 -5.25 18.31
N LYS A 238 -17.20 -4.77 19.19
CA LYS A 238 -17.22 -5.12 20.63
C LYS A 238 -17.70 -6.55 20.92
N GLU A 239 -18.31 -7.20 19.95
CA GLU A 239 -18.76 -8.60 20.09
C GLU A 239 -17.61 -9.59 19.78
N TYR A 240 -16.50 -9.12 19.20
CA TYR A 240 -15.33 -9.93 18.80
C TYR A 240 -14.05 -9.62 19.60
N ASP A 241 -14.10 -8.69 20.56
CA ASP A 241 -13.03 -8.42 21.55
C ASP A 241 -13.24 -9.26 22.80
#